data_05aaab545dc9973394b6e651f22e37a2
#
_entry.id   05aaab545dc9973394b6e651f22e37a2
#
_cell.length_a   1.000
_cell.length_b   1.000
_cell.length_c   1.000
_cell.angle_alpha   90.00
_cell.angle_beta   90.00
_cell.angle_gamma   90.00
#
_symmetry.space_group_name_H-M   'P 1'
#
loop_
_entity.id
_entity.type
_entity.pdbx_description
1 polymer ?
#
loop_
_entity_poly.entity_id
_entity_poly.type
_entity_poly.pdbx_seq_one_letter_code
_entity_poly.pdbx_strand_id
1 'polypeptide(L)'
;MEGSGRVTTGISAVDRVVDSLGRGDSVVWQVDSADDYRAFVAPFIESALAAGRRVVYIRFEEGAPLCEQEGVKTLTLEAGCGFECFASAVNAIITAEGRGAFYVFDCLTALLGEWCSDLMIGNFFGITCPYLYTLDTVAYFALLRGRHSFEAIARIRETTQLLIELYNIEGDIYLHPLKVWERYSPTMFLPHRPAEGVYTPVTSSGEAAKLFSRRLLEREAGPVDYWDRLFLDAREMTALPPDNPEAVRLKKRIIQIQIAREARIAALAEKYLSLHDLLAIKGREVGTGHIGGKSVGMLLARAILSSSGFDHLL
;
A
#
# COMPACT_ATOMS: atom_id res chain seq x y z
N MET A 1 -24.93 0.39 28.45
CA MET A 1 -23.75 0.79 27.66
C MET A 1 -22.53 0.20 28.37
N GLU A 2 -22.15 -1.02 27.98
CA GLU A 2 -20.96 -1.66 28.51
C GLU A 2 -19.74 -0.87 28.02
N GLY A 3 -18.80 -0.58 28.94
CA GLY A 3 -17.68 0.27 28.70
C GLY A 3 -16.92 -0.11 27.44
N SER A 4 -16.81 0.81 26.51
CA SER A 4 -15.97 0.72 25.33
C SER A 4 -14.57 0.36 25.77
N GLY A 5 -14.18 -0.93 25.64
CA GLY A 5 -12.89 -1.42 26.08
C GLY A 5 -11.78 -0.75 25.27
N ARG A 6 -11.15 0.26 25.84
CA ARG A 6 -10.00 0.95 25.25
C ARG A 6 -8.85 -0.04 25.08
N VAL A 7 -8.16 0.07 23.95
CA VAL A 7 -7.00 -0.72 23.58
C VAL A 7 -5.82 0.25 23.42
N THR A 8 -4.68 -0.09 23.98
CA THR A 8 -3.48 0.72 23.82
C THR A 8 -2.77 0.42 22.49
N THR A 9 -2.14 1.44 21.92
CA THR A 9 -1.18 1.28 20.81
C THR A 9 0.17 0.68 21.26
N GLY A 10 0.36 0.49 22.58
CA GLY A 10 1.66 0.17 23.16
C GLY A 10 2.58 1.39 23.37
N ILE A 11 2.18 2.55 22.85
CA ILE A 11 2.93 3.81 22.98
C ILE A 11 2.02 4.83 23.66
N SER A 12 2.24 5.07 24.96
CA SER A 12 1.39 5.96 25.76
C SER A 12 1.29 7.39 25.22
N ALA A 13 2.33 7.84 24.53
CA ALA A 13 2.35 9.15 23.86
C ALA A 13 1.37 9.20 22.68
N VAL A 14 1.28 8.13 21.87
CA VAL A 14 0.31 8.00 20.76
C VAL A 14 -1.11 7.87 21.31
N ASP A 15 -1.30 7.04 22.35
CA ASP A 15 -2.61 6.85 23.01
C ASP A 15 -3.21 8.18 23.47
N ARG A 16 -2.37 9.09 23.99
CA ARG A 16 -2.82 10.44 24.39
C ARG A 16 -3.28 11.29 23.22
N VAL A 17 -2.64 11.18 22.07
CA VAL A 17 -3.01 11.95 20.86
C VAL A 17 -4.31 11.45 20.27
N VAL A 18 -4.47 10.14 20.09
CA VAL A 18 -5.62 9.54 19.42
C VAL A 18 -6.73 9.10 20.38
N ASP A 19 -6.57 9.35 21.68
CA ASP A 19 -7.47 8.90 22.75
C ASP A 19 -7.62 7.37 22.77
N SER A 20 -6.48 6.65 22.70
CA SER A 20 -6.37 5.19 22.61
C SER A 20 -7.08 4.57 21.39
N LEU A 21 -7.03 3.27 21.25
CA LEU A 21 -7.77 2.53 20.21
C LEU A 21 -9.09 2.01 20.76
N GLY A 22 -10.06 1.86 19.88
CA GLY A 22 -11.30 1.16 20.13
C GLY A 22 -11.26 -0.28 19.60
N ARG A 23 -12.11 -1.15 20.13
CA ARG A 23 -12.35 -2.46 19.50
C ARG A 23 -13.08 -2.25 18.18
N GLY A 24 -12.60 -2.89 17.14
CA GLY A 24 -13.05 -2.71 15.77
C GLY A 24 -12.20 -1.71 14.97
N ASP A 25 -11.19 -1.05 15.59
CA ASP A 25 -10.38 -0.08 14.87
C ASP A 25 -9.47 -0.72 13.82
N SER A 26 -9.64 -0.25 12.60
CA SER A 26 -8.67 -0.42 11.52
C SER A 26 -7.82 0.84 11.44
N VAL A 27 -6.53 0.71 11.72
CA VAL A 27 -5.56 1.82 11.80
C VAL A 27 -4.67 1.80 10.58
N VAL A 28 -4.70 2.85 9.81
CA VAL A 28 -3.84 3.01 8.62
C VAL A 28 -2.73 4.01 8.90
N TRP A 29 -1.51 3.56 8.77
CA TRP A 29 -0.29 4.34 8.90
C TRP A 29 0.23 4.70 7.51
N GLN A 30 0.21 5.98 7.16
CA GLN A 30 0.90 6.48 5.97
C GLN A 30 2.32 6.88 6.36
N VAL A 31 3.30 6.15 5.86
CA VAL A 31 4.71 6.21 6.30
C VAL A 31 5.65 6.55 5.16
N ASP A 32 6.85 7.04 5.50
CA ASP A 32 7.92 7.26 4.51
C ASP A 32 8.64 5.95 4.16
N SER A 33 8.76 5.04 5.14
CA SER A 33 9.41 3.74 4.98
C SER A 33 8.74 2.65 5.82
N ALA A 34 9.00 1.39 5.50
CA ALA A 34 8.54 0.26 6.31
C ALA A 34 9.18 0.26 7.71
N ASP A 35 10.39 0.82 7.86
CA ASP A 35 11.07 0.92 9.16
C ASP A 35 10.37 1.91 10.09
N ASP A 36 9.82 3.02 9.57
CA ASP A 36 9.02 3.94 10.36
C ASP A 36 7.75 3.25 10.88
N TYR A 37 7.13 2.38 10.08
CA TYR A 37 5.98 1.59 10.50
C TYR A 37 6.35 0.57 11.59
N ARG A 38 7.50 -0.09 11.46
CA ARG A 38 7.99 -1.08 12.45
C ARG A 38 8.06 -0.51 13.87
N ALA A 39 8.43 0.77 13.99
CA ALA A 39 8.51 1.46 15.29
C ALA A 39 7.15 1.52 16.03
N PHE A 40 6.02 1.43 15.31
CA PHE A 40 4.67 1.41 15.89
C PHE A 40 4.10 -0.01 16.01
N VAL A 41 4.58 -0.94 15.19
CA VAL A 41 4.13 -2.34 15.21
C VAL A 41 4.63 -3.09 16.43
N ALA A 42 5.92 -2.99 16.76
CA ALA A 42 6.50 -3.76 17.85
C ALA A 42 5.83 -3.47 19.21
N PRO A 43 5.68 -2.20 19.64
CA PRO A 43 5.00 -1.90 20.90
C PRO A 43 3.52 -2.33 20.93
N PHE A 44 2.83 -2.24 19.78
CA PHE A 44 1.44 -2.70 19.67
C PHE A 44 1.33 -4.21 19.90
N ILE A 45 2.20 -4.99 19.26
CA ILE A 45 2.23 -6.45 19.42
C ILE A 45 2.55 -6.82 20.87
N GLU A 46 3.60 -6.22 21.45
CA GLU A 46 4.00 -6.47 22.86
C GLU A 46 2.84 -6.23 23.82
N SER A 47 2.17 -5.10 23.66
CA SER A 47 1.02 -4.74 24.49
C SER A 47 -0.17 -5.69 24.28
N ALA A 48 -0.44 -6.09 23.02
CA ALA A 48 -1.51 -7.01 22.70
C ALA A 48 -1.26 -8.41 23.33
N LEU A 49 -0.04 -8.94 23.20
CA LEU A 49 0.34 -10.23 23.79
C LEU A 49 0.29 -10.17 25.33
N ALA A 50 0.78 -9.08 25.93
CA ALA A 50 0.71 -8.88 27.39
C ALA A 50 -0.75 -8.83 27.90
N ALA A 51 -1.68 -8.35 27.06
CA ALA A 51 -3.12 -8.36 27.33
C ALA A 51 -3.81 -9.70 26.99
N GLY A 52 -3.06 -10.76 26.66
CA GLY A 52 -3.56 -12.08 26.32
C GLY A 52 -4.33 -12.13 24.99
N ARG A 53 -4.07 -11.18 24.07
CA ARG A 53 -4.70 -11.16 22.75
C ARG A 53 -3.98 -12.08 21.78
N ARG A 54 -4.73 -12.70 20.87
CA ARG A 54 -4.16 -13.40 19.73
C ARG A 54 -3.71 -12.38 18.72
N VAL A 55 -2.45 -12.44 18.29
CA VAL A 55 -1.90 -11.54 17.29
C VAL A 55 -1.56 -12.34 16.03
N VAL A 56 -2.04 -11.87 14.89
CA VAL A 56 -1.80 -12.47 13.56
C VAL A 56 -1.07 -11.45 12.71
N TYR A 57 0.10 -11.85 12.24
CA TYR A 57 0.87 -11.07 11.28
C TYR A 57 0.68 -11.67 9.88
N ILE A 58 0.11 -10.88 8.97
CA ILE A 58 -0.13 -11.26 7.57
C ILE A 58 1.00 -10.69 6.73
N ARG A 59 1.85 -11.56 6.28
CA ARG A 59 3.04 -11.27 5.50
C ARG A 59 2.80 -11.58 4.02
N PHE A 60 3.27 -10.72 3.13
CA PHE A 60 3.21 -10.90 1.67
C PHE A 60 4.34 -10.16 0.93
N GLU A 61 5.20 -9.46 1.64
CA GLU A 61 6.37 -8.76 1.10
C GLU A 61 7.62 -9.63 1.26
N GLU A 62 8.49 -9.63 0.24
CA GLU A 62 9.80 -10.25 0.32
C GLU A 62 10.75 -9.37 1.15
N GLY A 63 11.61 -9.97 1.94
CA GLY A 63 12.58 -9.26 2.78
C GLY A 63 12.43 -9.51 4.27
N ALA A 64 12.96 -8.60 5.09
CA ALA A 64 12.93 -8.72 6.55
C ALA A 64 11.50 -8.53 7.07
N PRO A 65 11.00 -9.41 7.95
CA PRO A 65 9.66 -9.29 8.52
C PRO A 65 9.56 -8.05 9.42
N LEU A 66 8.34 -7.52 9.58
CA LEU A 66 8.07 -6.41 10.50
C LEU A 66 8.28 -6.81 11.97
N CYS A 67 8.00 -8.06 12.29
CA CYS A 67 8.23 -8.62 13.63
C CYS A 67 8.60 -10.10 13.56
N GLU A 68 9.41 -10.55 14.53
CA GLU A 68 9.78 -11.96 14.75
C GLU A 68 9.54 -12.33 16.22
N GLN A 69 8.42 -11.91 16.78
CA GLN A 69 8.15 -12.07 18.20
C GLN A 69 7.45 -13.40 18.49
N GLU A 70 7.89 -14.09 19.54
CA GLU A 70 7.22 -15.31 20.03
C GLU A 70 5.77 -15.01 20.45
N GLY A 71 4.85 -15.91 20.14
CA GLY A 71 3.42 -15.74 20.39
C GLY A 71 2.64 -15.05 19.26
N VAL A 72 3.31 -14.53 18.24
CA VAL A 72 2.66 -14.00 17.03
C VAL A 72 2.47 -15.12 16.01
N LYS A 73 1.24 -15.28 15.52
CA LYS A 73 0.94 -16.19 14.42
C LYS A 73 1.26 -15.52 13.10
N THR A 74 2.39 -15.85 12.49
CA THR A 74 2.78 -15.32 11.17
C THR A 74 2.22 -16.21 10.05
N LEU A 75 1.52 -15.60 9.10
CA LEU A 75 0.96 -16.25 7.92
C LEU A 75 1.44 -15.53 6.67
N THR A 76 2.07 -16.27 5.76
CA THR A 76 2.54 -15.72 4.48
C THR A 76 1.52 -15.97 3.38
N LEU A 77 1.13 -14.92 2.68
CA LEU A 77 0.22 -14.96 1.55
C LEU A 77 0.96 -14.62 0.26
N GLU A 78 0.54 -15.24 -0.84
CA GLU A 78 1.07 -14.96 -2.16
C GLU A 78 0.30 -13.80 -2.81
N ALA A 79 0.94 -12.65 -2.95
CA ALA A 79 0.35 -11.46 -3.58
C ALA A 79 0.07 -11.66 -5.07
N GLY A 80 0.90 -12.48 -5.73
CA GLY A 80 0.84 -12.77 -7.17
C GLY A 80 -0.38 -13.58 -7.62
N CYS A 81 -1.15 -14.16 -6.70
CA CYS A 81 -2.39 -14.89 -7.05
C CYS A 81 -3.54 -13.96 -7.51
N GLY A 82 -3.37 -12.63 -7.39
CA GLY A 82 -4.36 -11.62 -7.77
C GLY A 82 -5.25 -11.18 -6.62
N PHE A 83 -6.01 -10.10 -6.88
CA PHE A 83 -6.81 -9.42 -5.86
C PHE A 83 -7.85 -10.34 -5.19
N GLU A 84 -8.67 -11.04 -5.97
CA GLU A 84 -9.75 -11.88 -5.43
C GLU A 84 -9.21 -13.05 -4.60
N CYS A 85 -8.15 -13.69 -5.07
CA CYS A 85 -7.49 -14.79 -4.37
C CYS A 85 -6.92 -14.32 -3.04
N PHE A 86 -6.18 -13.21 -3.04
CA PHE A 86 -5.59 -12.63 -1.84
C PHE A 86 -6.66 -12.18 -0.83
N ALA A 87 -7.66 -11.44 -1.29
CA ALA A 87 -8.74 -10.95 -0.44
C ALA A 87 -9.55 -12.11 0.18
N SER A 88 -9.80 -13.17 -0.59
CA SER A 88 -10.46 -14.39 -0.09
C SER A 88 -9.62 -15.11 0.96
N ALA A 89 -8.30 -15.21 0.77
CA ALA A 89 -7.39 -15.81 1.73
C ALA A 89 -7.37 -15.01 3.05
N VAL A 90 -7.28 -13.68 2.98
CA VAL A 90 -7.37 -12.79 4.15
C VAL A 90 -8.70 -12.98 4.87
N ASN A 91 -9.82 -13.01 4.15
CA ASN A 91 -11.15 -13.20 4.73
C ASN A 91 -11.25 -14.56 5.45
N ALA A 92 -10.72 -15.63 4.85
CA ALA A 92 -10.68 -16.96 5.46
C ALA A 92 -9.87 -16.97 6.77
N ILE A 93 -8.72 -16.28 6.80
CA ILE A 93 -7.91 -16.13 8.02
C ILE A 93 -8.70 -15.40 9.10
N ILE A 94 -9.31 -14.26 8.77
CA ILE A 94 -10.08 -13.45 9.72
C ILE A 94 -11.26 -14.27 10.27
N THR A 95 -11.94 -15.02 9.41
CA THR A 95 -13.06 -15.89 9.79
C THR A 95 -12.62 -17.00 10.75
N ALA A 96 -11.50 -17.65 10.47
CA ALA A 96 -10.94 -18.72 11.28
C ALA A 96 -10.47 -18.24 12.66
N GLU A 97 -9.89 -17.04 12.73
CA GLU A 97 -9.44 -16.45 14.00
C GLU A 97 -10.62 -15.91 14.83
N GLY A 98 -11.68 -15.43 14.18
CA GLY A 98 -12.89 -14.96 14.86
C GLY A 98 -12.68 -13.68 15.67
N ARG A 99 -13.56 -13.48 16.68
CA ARG A 99 -13.62 -12.21 17.43
C ARG A 99 -12.38 -11.95 18.28
N GLY A 100 -12.01 -10.67 18.36
CA GLY A 100 -11.00 -10.14 19.30
C GLY A 100 -9.55 -10.50 18.96
N ALA A 101 -9.29 -11.07 17.80
CA ALA A 101 -7.93 -11.22 17.28
C ALA A 101 -7.40 -9.87 16.78
N PHE A 102 -6.11 -9.65 16.92
CA PHE A 102 -5.43 -8.43 16.44
C PHE A 102 -4.57 -8.77 15.24
N TYR A 103 -4.53 -7.85 14.28
CA TYR A 103 -3.85 -8.08 13.00
C TYR A 103 -2.80 -7.02 12.73
N VAL A 104 -1.70 -7.46 12.15
CA VAL A 104 -0.68 -6.60 11.54
C VAL A 104 -0.48 -7.06 10.11
N PHE A 105 -0.49 -6.13 9.17
CA PHE A 105 -0.25 -6.39 7.76
C PHE A 105 1.09 -5.78 7.34
N ASP A 106 1.79 -6.42 6.42
CA ASP A 106 2.89 -5.78 5.69
C ASP A 106 2.40 -4.51 4.98
N CYS A 107 3.34 -3.71 4.47
CA CYS A 107 3.01 -2.49 3.76
C CYS A 107 2.24 -2.79 2.47
N LEU A 108 0.95 -2.43 2.43
CA LEU A 108 0.06 -2.75 1.32
C LEU A 108 0.49 -2.12 -0.02
N THR A 109 1.37 -1.11 0.02
CA THR A 109 1.95 -0.52 -1.20
C THR A 109 2.73 -1.55 -2.03
N ALA A 110 3.27 -2.61 -1.40
CA ALA A 110 3.93 -3.70 -2.12
C ALA A 110 2.98 -4.42 -3.10
N LEU A 111 1.67 -4.47 -2.78
CA LEU A 111 0.66 -5.10 -3.61
C LEU A 111 0.36 -4.35 -4.93
N LEU A 112 0.74 -3.07 -5.03
CA LEU A 112 0.53 -2.28 -6.25
C LEU A 112 1.15 -2.95 -7.47
N GLY A 113 2.33 -3.53 -7.27
CA GLY A 113 3.01 -4.26 -8.31
C GLY A 113 2.25 -5.47 -8.83
N GLU A 114 1.45 -6.10 -8.00
CA GLU A 114 0.70 -7.31 -8.34
C GLU A 114 -0.72 -7.01 -8.79
N TRP A 115 -1.33 -5.96 -8.28
CA TRP A 115 -2.74 -5.61 -8.53
C TRP A 115 -2.92 -4.57 -9.63
N CYS A 116 -1.85 -3.99 -10.13
CA CYS A 116 -1.80 -3.07 -11.27
C CYS A 116 -2.58 -1.76 -11.09
N SER A 117 -3.29 -1.56 -10.00
CA SER A 117 -4.05 -0.35 -9.68
C SER A 117 -4.18 -0.17 -8.18
N ASP A 118 -4.00 1.03 -7.70
CA ASP A 118 -4.18 1.36 -6.28
C ASP A 118 -5.66 1.46 -5.86
N LEU A 119 -6.59 1.51 -6.83
CA LEU A 119 -8.01 1.34 -6.56
C LEU A 119 -8.32 -0.03 -5.94
N MET A 120 -7.55 -1.07 -6.29
CA MET A 120 -7.69 -2.39 -5.68
C MET A 120 -7.33 -2.36 -4.20
N ILE A 121 -6.37 -1.53 -3.79
CA ILE A 121 -6.09 -1.28 -2.37
C ILE A 121 -7.33 -0.68 -1.69
N GLY A 122 -7.93 0.36 -2.26
CA GLY A 122 -9.17 0.94 -1.75
C GLY A 122 -10.31 -0.08 -1.64
N ASN A 123 -10.47 -0.95 -2.64
CA ASN A 123 -11.46 -2.03 -2.62
C ASN A 123 -11.18 -3.05 -1.52
N PHE A 124 -9.91 -3.41 -1.31
CA PHE A 124 -9.50 -4.30 -0.21
C PHE A 124 -9.94 -3.75 1.16
N PHE A 125 -9.71 -2.47 1.41
CA PHE A 125 -10.21 -1.83 2.64
C PHE A 125 -11.73 -1.84 2.73
N GLY A 126 -12.42 -1.59 1.60
CA GLY A 126 -13.88 -1.58 1.54
C GLY A 126 -14.56 -2.90 1.92
N ILE A 127 -13.89 -4.03 1.69
CA ILE A 127 -14.41 -5.36 2.06
C ILE A 127 -13.85 -5.86 3.39
N THR A 128 -12.60 -5.53 3.74
CA THR A 128 -11.90 -6.08 4.91
C THR A 128 -12.23 -5.33 6.19
N CYS A 129 -12.18 -3.99 6.19
CA CYS A 129 -12.38 -3.20 7.41
C CYS A 129 -13.80 -3.31 8.01
N PRO A 130 -14.90 -3.30 7.24
CA PRO A 130 -16.22 -3.51 7.81
C PRO A 130 -16.36 -4.89 8.47
N TYR A 131 -15.73 -5.91 7.92
CA TYR A 131 -15.75 -7.24 8.51
C TYR A 131 -14.93 -7.31 9.80
N LEU A 132 -13.73 -6.76 9.82
CA LEU A 132 -12.89 -6.63 11.03
C LEU A 132 -13.64 -5.88 12.14
N TYR A 133 -14.36 -4.81 11.79
CA TYR A 133 -15.15 -4.03 12.75
C TYR A 133 -16.20 -4.87 13.46
N THR A 134 -16.91 -5.74 12.73
CA THR A 134 -17.96 -6.62 13.31
C THR A 134 -17.40 -7.67 14.28
N LEU A 135 -16.10 -7.94 14.20
CA LEU A 135 -15.41 -8.94 15.00
C LEU A 135 -14.64 -8.34 16.21
N ASP A 136 -14.84 -7.05 16.54
CA ASP A 136 -14.15 -6.36 17.63
C ASP A 136 -12.61 -6.52 17.57
N THR A 137 -12.04 -6.55 16.38
CA THR A 137 -10.60 -6.69 16.13
C THR A 137 -9.91 -5.34 16.17
N VAL A 138 -8.58 -5.34 16.28
CA VAL A 138 -7.76 -4.18 15.93
C VAL A 138 -6.80 -4.60 14.84
N ALA A 139 -6.72 -3.83 13.77
CA ALA A 139 -5.87 -4.15 12.64
C ALA A 139 -4.98 -2.95 12.25
N TYR A 140 -3.69 -3.21 12.08
CA TYR A 140 -2.69 -2.26 11.61
C TYR A 140 -2.38 -2.51 10.14
N PHE A 141 -2.44 -1.46 9.35
CA PHE A 141 -2.10 -1.43 7.93
C PHE A 141 -1.10 -0.30 7.68
N ALA A 142 -0.18 -0.50 6.75
CA ALA A 142 0.71 0.57 6.30
C ALA A 142 0.56 0.85 4.81
N LEU A 143 0.78 2.12 4.44
CA LEU A 143 0.88 2.61 3.08
C LEU A 143 2.08 3.52 2.96
N LEU A 144 2.88 3.39 1.91
CA LEU A 144 3.91 4.38 1.63
C LEU A 144 3.26 5.68 1.16
N ARG A 145 3.62 6.78 1.80
CA ARG A 145 3.10 8.10 1.50
C ARG A 145 3.48 8.53 0.08
N GLY A 146 2.60 9.24 -0.60
CA GLY A 146 2.83 9.72 -1.97
C GLY A 146 2.80 8.64 -3.06
N ARG A 147 2.49 7.39 -2.72
CA ARG A 147 2.47 6.27 -3.67
C ARG A 147 1.07 5.88 -4.13
N HIS A 148 0.05 6.48 -3.59
CA HIS A 148 -1.35 6.17 -3.88
C HIS A 148 -2.10 7.39 -4.41
N SER A 149 -3.06 7.17 -5.30
CA SER A 149 -3.95 8.20 -5.82
C SER A 149 -4.84 8.79 -4.72
N PHE A 150 -5.34 10.00 -4.94
CA PHE A 150 -6.30 10.62 -4.03
C PHE A 150 -7.58 9.80 -3.90
N GLU A 151 -8.02 9.15 -4.97
CA GLU A 151 -9.23 8.32 -4.94
C GLU A 151 -9.05 7.09 -4.06
N ALA A 152 -7.92 6.39 -4.17
CA ALA A 152 -7.60 5.26 -3.30
C ALA A 152 -7.54 5.68 -1.83
N ILE A 153 -6.82 6.77 -1.51
CA ILE A 153 -6.75 7.30 -0.14
C ILE A 153 -8.11 7.75 0.38
N ALA A 154 -8.96 8.36 -0.45
CA ALA A 154 -10.31 8.74 -0.06
C ALA A 154 -11.15 7.52 0.33
N ARG A 155 -11.14 6.45 -0.47
CA ARG A 155 -11.83 5.18 -0.17
C ARG A 155 -11.32 4.53 1.12
N ILE A 156 -10.00 4.53 1.33
CA ILE A 156 -9.39 4.03 2.56
C ILE A 156 -9.86 4.86 3.76
N ARG A 157 -9.84 6.18 3.63
CA ARG A 157 -10.30 7.10 4.68
C ARG A 157 -11.78 6.90 5.03
N GLU A 158 -12.63 6.59 4.06
CA GLU A 158 -14.05 6.32 4.31
C GLU A 158 -14.27 5.06 5.16
N THR A 159 -13.48 4.03 4.95
CA THR A 159 -13.70 2.69 5.52
C THR A 159 -12.93 2.40 6.80
N THR A 160 -11.84 3.12 7.08
CA THR A 160 -11.01 2.92 8.27
C THR A 160 -11.44 3.81 9.44
N GLN A 161 -11.16 3.41 10.67
CA GLN A 161 -11.44 4.20 11.87
C GLN A 161 -10.34 5.22 12.12
N LEU A 162 -9.08 4.87 11.89
CA LEU A 162 -7.95 5.80 12.02
C LEU A 162 -7.15 5.85 10.72
N LEU A 163 -6.79 7.08 10.33
CA LEU A 163 -5.80 7.35 9.29
C LEU A 163 -4.79 8.34 9.84
N ILE A 164 -3.54 7.93 9.90
CA ILE A 164 -2.44 8.68 10.54
C ILE A 164 -1.29 8.80 9.55
N GLU A 165 -0.81 10.01 9.32
CA GLU A 165 0.44 10.24 8.58
C GLU A 165 1.61 10.32 9.56
N LEU A 166 2.71 9.67 9.22
CA LEU A 166 3.99 9.79 9.88
C LEU A 166 4.96 10.54 8.98
N TYR A 167 5.73 11.45 9.55
CA TYR A 167 6.77 12.20 8.84
C TYR A 167 8.09 11.99 9.56
N ASN A 168 9.05 11.37 8.91
CA ASN A 168 10.39 11.23 9.44
C ASN A 168 11.23 12.46 9.02
N ILE A 169 11.53 13.33 9.97
CA ILE A 169 12.34 14.54 9.76
C ILE A 169 13.59 14.43 10.61
N GLU A 170 14.73 14.19 9.99
CA GLU A 170 16.03 14.11 10.64
C GLU A 170 16.08 13.07 11.78
N GLY A 171 15.25 12.02 11.68
CA GLY A 171 15.15 10.97 12.71
C GLY A 171 14.00 11.16 13.70
N ASP A 172 13.38 12.34 13.74
CA ASP A 172 12.18 12.60 14.53
C ASP A 172 10.92 12.20 13.75
N ILE A 173 10.12 11.32 14.32
CA ILE A 173 8.86 10.88 13.69
C ILE A 173 7.71 11.74 14.19
N TYR A 174 7.22 12.64 13.35
CA TYR A 174 6.03 13.43 13.61
C TYR A 174 4.77 12.61 13.33
N LEU A 175 3.75 12.79 14.15
CA LEU A 175 2.47 12.12 14.07
C LEU A 175 1.38 13.11 13.64
N HIS A 176 0.65 12.81 12.58
CA HIS A 176 -0.44 13.66 12.09
C HIS A 176 -1.72 12.85 11.86
N PRO A 177 -2.65 12.78 12.81
CA PRO A 177 -3.93 12.12 12.62
C PRO A 177 -4.78 12.89 11.60
N LEU A 178 -5.20 12.21 10.53
CA LEU A 178 -6.10 12.75 9.51
C LEU A 178 -7.56 12.33 9.75
N LYS A 179 -7.75 11.20 10.43
CA LYS A 179 -9.04 10.67 10.84
C LYS A 179 -8.87 9.91 12.15
N VAL A 180 -9.76 10.17 13.10
CA VAL A 180 -9.96 9.39 14.32
C VAL A 180 -11.47 9.31 14.55
N TRP A 181 -12.03 8.11 14.43
CA TRP A 181 -13.48 7.91 14.46
C TRP A 181 -14.03 8.01 15.90
N GLU A 182 -15.12 8.76 16.07
CA GLU A 182 -15.86 8.92 17.33
C GLU A 182 -15.05 9.39 18.54
N ARG A 183 -13.90 10.02 18.30
CA ARG A 183 -13.03 10.62 19.32
C ARG A 183 -12.62 12.01 18.88
N TYR A 184 -12.46 12.89 19.83
CA TYR A 184 -12.09 14.27 19.54
C TYR A 184 -11.35 14.94 20.70
N SER A 185 -10.27 15.63 20.38
CA SER A 185 -9.67 16.66 21.25
C SER A 185 -9.30 17.88 20.40
N PRO A 186 -9.18 19.08 21.00
CA PRO A 186 -8.90 20.31 20.24
C PRO A 186 -7.64 20.26 19.39
N THR A 187 -6.64 19.48 19.79
CA THR A 187 -5.34 19.39 19.10
C THR A 187 -5.16 18.08 18.30
N MET A 188 -6.11 17.15 18.39
CA MET A 188 -5.97 15.79 17.84
C MET A 188 -5.55 15.77 16.36
N PHE A 189 -6.11 16.66 15.55
CA PHE A 189 -5.85 16.74 14.11
C PHE A 189 -4.72 17.70 13.71
N LEU A 190 -4.00 18.24 14.68
CA LEU A 190 -2.75 18.95 14.40
C LEU A 190 -1.61 17.92 14.19
N PRO A 191 -0.57 18.27 13.43
CA PRO A 191 0.68 17.52 13.50
C PRO A 191 1.25 17.60 14.92
N HIS A 192 1.86 16.51 15.37
CA HIS A 192 2.51 16.43 16.68
C HIS A 192 3.97 16.06 16.50
N ARG A 193 4.85 16.76 17.19
CA ARG A 193 6.28 16.44 17.24
C ARG A 193 6.59 15.55 18.45
N PRO A 194 7.57 14.64 18.36
CA PRO A 194 8.07 13.92 19.52
C PRO A 194 8.83 14.86 20.45
N ALA A 195 8.62 14.76 21.76
CA ALA A 195 9.31 15.51 22.80
C ALA A 195 9.37 14.71 24.08
N GLU A 196 10.56 14.24 24.49
CA GLU A 196 10.81 13.58 25.79
C GLU A 196 9.74 12.54 26.20
N GLY A 197 9.38 11.61 25.29
CA GLY A 197 8.41 10.54 25.55
C GLY A 197 6.94 10.97 25.48
N VAL A 198 6.65 12.17 24.96
CA VAL A 198 5.31 12.66 24.67
C VAL A 198 5.24 13.18 23.22
N TYR A 199 4.03 13.35 22.71
CA TYR A 199 3.78 14.08 21.47
C TYR A 199 3.17 15.44 21.80
N THR A 200 3.78 16.52 21.29
CA THR A 200 3.29 17.90 21.49
C THR A 200 2.75 18.46 20.18
N PRO A 201 1.57 19.12 20.19
CA PRO A 201 0.98 19.66 18.96
C PRO A 201 1.85 20.77 18.36
N VAL A 202 2.02 20.73 17.04
CA VAL A 202 2.70 21.78 16.28
C VAL A 202 1.72 22.93 16.06
N THR A 203 1.91 24.02 16.80
CA THR A 203 1.06 25.22 16.72
C THR A 203 1.75 26.38 15.98
N SER A 204 3.04 26.28 15.73
CA SER A 204 3.82 27.26 14.98
C SER A 204 3.58 27.11 13.47
N SER A 205 3.16 28.21 12.80
CA SER A 205 2.99 28.22 11.34
C SER A 205 4.30 27.96 10.59
N GLY A 206 5.44 28.38 11.13
CA GLY A 206 6.75 28.13 10.52
C GLY A 206 7.16 26.66 10.58
N GLU A 207 6.89 25.97 11.70
CA GLU A 207 7.15 24.54 11.85
C GLU A 207 6.17 23.72 10.99
N ALA A 208 4.89 24.07 11.00
CA ALA A 208 3.89 23.45 10.15
C ALA A 208 4.22 23.62 8.65
N ALA A 209 4.69 24.81 8.25
CA ALA A 209 5.10 25.05 6.86
C ALA A 209 6.30 24.16 6.46
N LYS A 210 7.29 23.96 7.33
CA LYS A 210 8.41 23.02 7.06
C LYS A 210 7.94 21.58 6.88
N LEU A 211 7.00 21.14 7.73
CA LEU A 211 6.42 19.80 7.65
C LEU A 211 5.66 19.61 6.33
N PHE A 212 4.81 20.58 5.97
CA PHE A 212 3.95 20.48 4.78
C PHE A 212 4.65 20.85 3.46
N SER A 213 5.75 21.61 3.46
CA SER A 213 6.51 21.87 2.25
C SER A 213 7.15 20.60 1.69
N ARG A 214 7.56 19.65 2.53
CA ARG A 214 7.97 18.31 2.11
C ARG A 214 6.84 17.58 1.37
N ARG A 215 5.62 17.71 1.87
CA ARG A 215 4.41 17.15 1.23
C ARG A 215 4.13 17.75 -0.15
N LEU A 216 4.49 19.01 -0.39
CA LEU A 216 4.29 19.66 -1.70
C LEU A 216 5.28 19.12 -2.73
N LEU A 217 6.53 18.88 -2.37
CA LEU A 217 7.53 18.26 -3.24
C LEU A 217 7.16 16.81 -3.61
N GLU A 218 6.58 16.07 -2.67
CA GLU A 218 6.07 14.71 -2.90
C GLU A 218 4.78 14.70 -3.75
N ARG A 219 4.00 15.78 -3.74
CA ARG A 219 2.80 15.96 -4.58
C ARG A 219 3.11 16.13 -6.07
N GLU A 220 4.33 16.48 -6.44
CA GLU A 220 4.75 16.47 -7.86
C GLU A 220 4.73 15.06 -8.45
N ALA A 221 4.83 14.00 -7.62
CA ALA A 221 4.58 12.62 -8.04
C ALA A 221 3.09 12.31 -8.35
N GLY A 222 2.19 13.28 -8.12
CA GLY A 222 0.85 13.41 -8.68
C GLY A 222 -0.25 12.52 -8.11
N PRO A 223 -1.52 12.93 -8.34
CA PRO A 223 -2.72 12.16 -7.96
C PRO A 223 -3.00 10.98 -8.90
N VAL A 224 -1.98 10.45 -9.55
CA VAL A 224 -2.06 9.51 -10.65
C VAL A 224 -2.02 8.09 -10.09
N ASP A 225 -2.95 7.24 -10.55
CA ASP A 225 -2.96 5.79 -10.26
C ASP A 225 -1.59 5.15 -10.61
N TYR A 226 -1.24 4.09 -9.89
CA TYR A 226 -0.01 3.34 -10.11
C TYR A 226 0.17 2.93 -11.57
N TRP A 227 -0.91 2.46 -12.23
CA TRP A 227 -0.93 2.08 -13.63
C TRP A 227 -0.51 3.22 -14.54
N ASP A 228 -1.15 4.37 -14.42
CA ASP A 228 -0.87 5.53 -15.28
C ASP A 228 0.52 6.11 -15.00
N ARG A 229 0.97 6.11 -13.76
CA ARG A 229 2.33 6.52 -13.37
C ARG A 229 3.39 5.69 -14.08
N LEU A 230 3.22 4.37 -14.07
CA LEU A 230 4.17 3.46 -14.72
C LEU A 230 4.33 3.77 -16.22
N PHE A 231 3.24 4.15 -16.90
CA PHE A 231 3.28 4.52 -18.32
C PHE A 231 3.75 5.96 -18.56
N LEU A 232 3.60 6.86 -17.60
CA LEU A 232 4.25 8.18 -17.63
C LEU A 232 5.76 8.02 -17.54
N ASP A 233 6.25 7.25 -16.57
CA ASP A 233 7.68 6.92 -16.43
C ASP A 233 8.21 6.25 -17.72
N ALA A 234 7.45 5.32 -18.30
CA ALA A 234 7.82 4.66 -19.55
C ALA A 234 7.95 5.66 -20.72
N ARG A 235 7.09 6.67 -20.78
CA ARG A 235 7.17 7.72 -21.81
C ARG A 235 8.45 8.53 -21.67
N GLU A 236 8.85 8.88 -20.46
CA GLU A 236 10.12 9.58 -20.19
C GLU A 236 11.32 8.71 -20.56
N MET A 237 11.26 7.42 -20.24
CA MET A 237 12.34 6.46 -20.53
C MET A 237 12.52 6.19 -22.03
N THR A 238 11.56 6.51 -22.89
CA THR A 238 11.74 6.37 -24.36
C THR A 238 12.79 7.34 -24.92
N ALA A 239 13.14 8.42 -24.22
CA ALA A 239 14.20 9.33 -24.57
C ALA A 239 15.63 8.77 -24.27
N LEU A 240 15.73 7.70 -23.47
CA LEU A 240 16.97 7.05 -23.11
C LEU A 240 17.34 5.92 -24.07
N PRO A 241 18.62 5.51 -24.13
CA PRO A 241 19.02 4.32 -24.88
C PRO A 241 18.25 3.07 -24.45
N PRO A 242 17.90 2.16 -25.39
CA PRO A 242 17.10 0.96 -25.08
C PRO A 242 17.76 -0.01 -24.09
N ASP A 243 19.05 0.05 -23.93
CA ASP A 243 19.88 -0.75 -23.00
C ASP A 243 20.06 -0.09 -21.63
N ASN A 244 19.48 1.10 -21.41
CA ASN A 244 19.49 1.73 -20.09
C ASN A 244 18.86 0.79 -19.03
N PRO A 245 19.55 0.51 -17.90
CA PRO A 245 19.09 -0.46 -16.91
C PRO A 245 17.72 -0.14 -16.31
N GLU A 246 17.36 1.14 -16.20
CA GLU A 246 16.05 1.56 -15.68
C GLU A 246 14.96 1.33 -16.73
N ALA A 247 15.22 1.70 -18.00
CA ALA A 247 14.31 1.43 -19.10
C ALA A 247 14.04 -0.08 -19.28
N VAL A 248 15.08 -0.91 -19.15
CA VAL A 248 14.97 -2.37 -19.22
C VAL A 248 14.11 -2.91 -18.07
N ARG A 249 14.36 -2.47 -16.83
CA ARG A 249 13.56 -2.88 -15.67
C ARG A 249 12.10 -2.46 -15.80
N LEU A 250 11.87 -1.22 -16.26
CA LEU A 250 10.51 -0.70 -16.44
C LEU A 250 9.78 -1.44 -17.56
N LYS A 251 10.42 -1.69 -18.69
CA LYS A 251 9.87 -2.51 -19.79
C LYS A 251 9.46 -3.89 -19.30
N LYS A 252 10.34 -4.56 -18.56
CA LYS A 252 10.05 -5.89 -17.99
C LYS A 252 8.85 -5.84 -17.06
N ARG A 253 8.77 -4.82 -16.22
CA ARG A 253 7.65 -4.62 -15.30
C ARG A 253 6.34 -4.41 -16.04
N ILE A 254 6.31 -3.56 -17.07
CA ILE A 254 5.11 -3.33 -17.89
C ILE A 254 4.68 -4.64 -18.57
N ILE A 255 5.61 -5.41 -19.14
CA ILE A 255 5.30 -6.70 -19.75
C ILE A 255 4.61 -7.64 -18.75
N GLN A 256 5.12 -7.72 -17.52
CA GLN A 256 4.56 -8.58 -16.47
C GLN A 256 3.13 -8.21 -16.07
N ILE A 257 2.78 -6.93 -16.10
CA ILE A 257 1.47 -6.45 -15.64
C ILE A 257 0.46 -6.22 -16.77
N GLN A 258 0.92 -5.99 -18.01
CA GLN A 258 0.05 -5.70 -19.17
C GLN A 258 -0.08 -6.90 -20.12
N ILE A 259 1.03 -7.63 -20.37
CA ILE A 259 1.09 -8.65 -21.42
C ILE A 259 0.91 -10.05 -20.85
N ALA A 260 1.84 -10.53 -20.02
CA ALA A 260 1.76 -11.86 -19.46
C ALA A 260 2.72 -12.06 -18.27
N ARG A 261 2.29 -12.86 -17.31
CA ARG A 261 3.13 -13.39 -16.21
C ARG A 261 3.81 -14.71 -16.59
N GLU A 262 3.25 -15.44 -17.55
CA GLU A 262 3.86 -16.69 -18.04
C GLU A 262 5.24 -16.42 -18.66
N ALA A 263 6.27 -17.08 -18.13
CA ALA A 263 7.68 -16.83 -18.49
C ALA A 263 7.95 -16.90 -19.99
N ARG A 264 7.31 -17.85 -20.71
CA ARG A 264 7.50 -18.03 -22.14
C ARG A 264 6.95 -16.84 -22.95
N ILE A 265 5.77 -16.39 -22.62
CA ILE A 265 5.12 -15.24 -23.29
C ILE A 265 5.83 -13.95 -22.94
N ALA A 266 6.19 -13.76 -21.67
CA ALA A 266 6.97 -12.62 -21.21
C ALA A 266 8.32 -12.52 -21.93
N ALA A 267 9.06 -13.61 -22.09
CA ALA A 267 10.33 -13.65 -22.82
C ALA A 267 10.16 -13.26 -24.30
N LEU A 268 9.08 -13.71 -24.96
CA LEU A 268 8.77 -13.28 -26.31
C LEU A 268 8.46 -11.78 -26.38
N ALA A 269 7.68 -11.27 -25.44
CA ALA A 269 7.35 -9.86 -25.38
C ALA A 269 8.62 -9.01 -25.10
N GLU A 270 9.48 -9.43 -24.19
CA GLU A 270 10.77 -8.76 -23.93
C GLU A 270 11.63 -8.67 -25.19
N LYS A 271 11.63 -9.73 -26.01
CA LYS A 271 12.42 -9.79 -27.23
C LYS A 271 11.87 -8.94 -28.38
N TYR A 272 10.55 -8.92 -28.57
CA TYR A 272 9.94 -8.37 -29.78
C TYR A 272 9.16 -7.07 -29.58
N LEU A 273 8.79 -6.69 -28.36
CA LEU A 273 8.11 -5.43 -28.08
C LEU A 273 9.11 -4.41 -27.51
N SER A 274 9.05 -3.18 -27.97
CA SER A 274 9.73 -2.02 -27.42
C SER A 274 8.86 -1.30 -26.37
N LEU A 275 9.41 -0.33 -25.62
CA LEU A 275 8.62 0.57 -24.78
C LEU A 275 7.58 1.35 -25.60
N HIS A 276 7.92 1.75 -26.82
CA HIS A 276 6.96 2.41 -27.73
C HIS A 276 5.76 1.52 -28.07
N ASP A 277 5.99 0.23 -28.31
CA ASP A 277 4.92 -0.71 -28.60
C ASP A 277 4.00 -0.86 -27.37
N LEU A 278 4.56 -0.97 -26.18
CA LEU A 278 3.80 -1.06 -24.92
C LEU A 278 2.97 0.20 -24.66
N LEU A 279 3.51 1.38 -24.93
CA LEU A 279 2.80 2.66 -24.87
C LEU A 279 1.67 2.74 -25.92
N ALA A 280 1.92 2.24 -27.14
CA ALA A 280 0.90 2.19 -28.18
C ALA A 280 -0.23 1.22 -27.84
N ILE A 281 0.07 0.11 -27.17
CA ILE A 281 -0.91 -0.84 -26.64
C ILE A 281 -1.75 -0.14 -25.57
N LYS A 282 -1.12 0.51 -24.57
CA LYS A 282 -1.80 1.29 -23.53
C LYS A 282 -2.75 2.33 -24.10
N GLY A 283 -2.37 3.02 -25.18
CA GLY A 283 -3.21 4.03 -25.84
C GLY A 283 -4.50 3.48 -26.46
N ARG A 284 -4.64 2.15 -26.63
CA ARG A 284 -5.80 1.45 -27.18
C ARG A 284 -6.55 0.61 -26.17
N GLU A 285 -6.01 0.51 -24.98
CA GLU A 285 -6.56 -0.29 -23.89
C GLU A 285 -7.62 0.49 -23.12
N VAL A 286 -8.70 -0.19 -22.75
CA VAL A 286 -9.74 0.33 -21.86
C VAL A 286 -9.61 -0.41 -20.52
N GLY A 287 -9.33 0.32 -19.44
CA GLY A 287 -9.09 -0.24 -18.12
C GLY A 287 -7.60 -0.40 -17.80
N THR A 288 -7.30 -1.27 -16.83
CA THR A 288 -5.95 -1.54 -16.30
C THR A 288 -5.69 -3.03 -16.23
N GLY A 289 -4.41 -3.44 -16.23
CA GLY A 289 -3.99 -4.82 -16.03
C GLY A 289 -3.76 -5.59 -17.33
N HIS A 290 -3.89 -6.92 -17.27
CA HIS A 290 -3.55 -7.80 -18.39
C HIS A 290 -4.56 -7.72 -19.53
N ILE A 291 -4.04 -7.56 -20.74
CA ILE A 291 -4.84 -7.72 -21.95
C ILE A 291 -5.13 -9.20 -22.22
N GLY A 292 -6.24 -9.48 -22.88
CA GLY A 292 -6.66 -10.87 -23.18
C GLY A 292 -5.65 -11.64 -24.03
N GLY A 293 -5.49 -12.93 -23.75
CA GLY A 293 -4.48 -13.78 -24.40
C GLY A 293 -4.56 -13.82 -25.93
N LYS A 294 -5.76 -13.70 -26.55
CA LYS A 294 -5.91 -13.57 -28.01
C LYS A 294 -5.25 -12.30 -28.53
N SER A 295 -5.48 -11.16 -27.86
CA SER A 295 -4.86 -9.89 -28.22
C SER A 295 -3.35 -9.94 -28.06
N VAL A 296 -2.84 -10.54 -26.98
CA VAL A 296 -1.40 -10.78 -26.78
C VAL A 296 -0.82 -11.57 -27.94
N GLY A 297 -1.46 -12.70 -28.32
CA GLY A 297 -1.02 -13.53 -29.45
C GLY A 297 -0.95 -12.76 -30.77
N MET A 298 -1.96 -11.93 -31.06
CA MET A 298 -1.98 -11.11 -32.27
C MET A 298 -0.89 -10.02 -32.27
N LEU A 299 -0.67 -9.35 -31.13
CA LEU A 299 0.36 -8.31 -31.00
C LEU A 299 1.76 -8.90 -31.15
N LEU A 300 2.02 -10.04 -30.52
CA LEU A 300 3.31 -10.73 -30.64
C LEU A 300 3.53 -11.27 -32.05
N ALA A 301 2.52 -11.89 -32.69
CA ALA A 301 2.64 -12.33 -34.06
C ALA A 301 2.99 -11.18 -35.00
N ARG A 302 2.31 -10.05 -34.87
CA ARG A 302 2.60 -8.84 -35.63
C ARG A 302 4.04 -8.36 -35.41
N ALA A 303 4.49 -8.23 -34.16
CA ALA A 303 5.84 -7.78 -33.83
C ALA A 303 6.92 -8.73 -34.39
N ILE A 304 6.68 -10.05 -34.36
CA ILE A 304 7.57 -11.05 -34.93
C ILE A 304 7.63 -10.94 -36.47
N LEU A 305 6.50 -10.78 -37.12
CA LEU A 305 6.45 -10.63 -38.59
C LEU A 305 7.14 -9.35 -39.04
N SER A 306 6.89 -8.23 -38.37
CA SER A 306 7.61 -6.95 -38.64
C SER A 306 9.12 -7.11 -38.48
N SER A 307 9.57 -7.72 -37.38
CA SER A 307 11.00 -7.92 -37.13
C SER A 307 11.68 -8.89 -38.14
N SER A 308 10.88 -9.71 -38.82
CA SER A 308 11.33 -10.67 -39.83
C SER A 308 11.22 -10.17 -41.28
N GLY A 309 10.82 -8.89 -41.46
CA GLY A 309 10.72 -8.28 -42.80
C GLY A 309 9.43 -8.60 -43.56
N PHE A 310 8.42 -9.09 -42.84
CA PHE A 310 7.11 -9.43 -43.46
C PHE A 310 6.04 -8.36 -43.26
N ASP A 311 6.42 -7.07 -43.22
CA ASP A 311 5.49 -5.94 -43.02
C ASP A 311 4.40 -5.87 -44.08
N HIS A 312 4.66 -6.39 -45.29
CA HIS A 312 3.69 -6.44 -46.37
C HIS A 312 2.49 -7.40 -46.14
N LEU A 313 2.56 -8.21 -45.08
CA LEU A 313 1.50 -9.12 -44.65
C LEU A 313 0.63 -8.56 -43.51
N LEU A 314 0.97 -7.36 -42.99
CA LEU A 314 0.32 -6.70 -41.84
C LEU A 314 -0.58 -5.53 -42.29
#